data_e6e64222660dc6b5a922d2abd7c87429
#
_entry.id   e6e64222660dc6b5a922d2abd7c87429
#
_cell.length_a   1.000
_cell.length_b   1.000
_cell.length_c   1.000
_cell.angle_alpha   90.00
_cell.angle_beta   90.00
_cell.angle_gamma   90.00
#
_symmetry.space_group_name_H-M   'P 1'
#
loop_
_entity.id
_entity.type
_entity.pdbx_description
1 polymer ?
#
loop_
_entity_poly.entity_id
_entity_poly.type
_entity_poly.pdbx_seq_one_letter_code
_entity_poly.pdbx_strand_id
1 'polypeptide(L)'
;AEALAFPLSTEEVSALLRYAHEHRVPVTPRGAGTNLVGSTVPLEGGIILDLSRMDRVLELDEDTMTVTVEPGMLLQDLQAYVEARGLFYPPDPGEKASSIGGNISTNAGGMRAVKYGVTRDYVRGLEVVLADGTVMQVGGKQVKDASGLSLKHLLIGSEGTLAVITKCLLRLVPKPEASLSVLVPYADLKTGIQSVLTILRANANPTAVEFMERKVVALGERFCGVSYPRPDAGSYILLTFDGRSEEVTANAARVRSLALQNGALDFIELSDARQCADIWRVRGALVKAVEAVSEQEPVDIVVPISRTADFIRFINDLEARSGMQMVSFGHAGDGNVHLCVVRGERDEETWQRELHENMDRAYAEAYRLGGVASGEHGIGLSKRPYFLRQTAKENLQAMNAIKTALDPQHILNNGKSYLTGGNNNAGTF
;
A
#
# COMPACT_ATOMS: atom_id res chain seq x y z
N ALA A 1 15.59 -19.16 6.86
CA ALA A 1 15.19 -20.30 6.00
C ALA A 1 16.36 -21.24 5.83
N GLU A 2 16.06 -22.53 5.65
CA GLU A 2 17.05 -23.56 5.33
C GLU A 2 17.21 -23.72 3.81
N ALA A 3 16.20 -23.38 3.02
CA ALA A 3 16.20 -23.46 1.57
C ALA A 3 15.57 -22.25 0.92
N LEU A 4 16.02 -21.96 -0.31
CA LEU A 4 15.45 -20.94 -1.21
C LEU A 4 15.12 -21.63 -2.55
N ALA A 5 13.87 -21.62 -2.94
CA ALA A 5 13.37 -22.22 -4.17
C ALA A 5 12.85 -21.17 -5.14
N PHE A 6 13.20 -21.31 -6.43
CA PHE A 6 12.76 -20.42 -7.52
C PHE A 6 11.98 -21.22 -8.55
N PRO A 7 10.68 -21.50 -8.33
CA PRO A 7 9.87 -22.22 -9.30
C PRO A 7 9.68 -21.41 -10.58
N LEU A 8 9.47 -22.13 -11.70
CA LEU A 8 9.23 -21.57 -13.04
C LEU A 8 7.81 -21.84 -13.54
N SER A 9 7.03 -22.64 -12.81
CA SER A 9 5.67 -23.01 -13.20
C SER A 9 4.78 -23.32 -12.00
N THR A 10 3.48 -23.34 -12.24
CA THR A 10 2.46 -23.76 -11.26
C THR A 10 2.69 -25.20 -10.78
N GLU A 11 3.11 -26.10 -11.69
CA GLU A 11 3.39 -27.50 -11.38
C GLU A 11 4.54 -27.64 -10.41
N GLU A 12 5.61 -26.85 -10.56
CA GLU A 12 6.74 -26.83 -9.63
C GLU A 12 6.33 -26.29 -8.27
N VAL A 13 5.52 -25.21 -8.21
CA VAL A 13 4.95 -24.71 -6.96
C VAL A 13 4.09 -25.78 -6.28
N SER A 14 3.24 -26.48 -7.04
CA SER A 14 2.39 -27.58 -6.54
C SER A 14 3.21 -28.72 -5.96
N ALA A 15 4.26 -29.14 -6.65
CA ALA A 15 5.14 -30.22 -6.19
C ALA A 15 5.89 -29.84 -4.90
N LEU A 16 6.41 -28.60 -4.81
CA LEU A 16 7.09 -28.09 -3.62
C LEU A 16 6.15 -27.99 -2.42
N LEU A 17 4.92 -27.47 -2.61
CA LEU A 17 3.95 -27.37 -1.54
C LEU A 17 3.44 -28.72 -1.06
N ARG A 18 3.23 -29.67 -1.97
CA ARG A 18 2.87 -31.06 -1.62
C ARG A 18 3.95 -31.69 -0.74
N TYR A 19 5.23 -31.59 -1.15
CA TYR A 19 6.34 -32.05 -0.36
C TYR A 19 6.39 -31.38 1.03
N ALA A 20 6.25 -30.04 1.06
CA ALA A 20 6.27 -29.28 2.30
C ALA A 20 5.10 -29.68 3.23
N HIS A 21 3.91 -29.92 2.67
CA HIS A 21 2.75 -30.39 3.41
C HIS A 21 2.97 -31.78 4.02
N GLU A 22 3.43 -32.76 3.22
CA GLU A 22 3.71 -34.13 3.68
C GLU A 22 4.74 -34.17 4.80
N HIS A 23 5.74 -33.29 4.74
CA HIS A 23 6.86 -33.26 5.70
C HIS A 23 6.73 -32.15 6.77
N ARG A 24 5.63 -31.39 6.77
CA ARG A 24 5.37 -30.25 7.69
C ARG A 24 6.50 -29.22 7.67
N VAL A 25 7.02 -28.92 6.48
CA VAL A 25 8.06 -27.91 6.29
C VAL A 25 7.41 -26.53 6.14
N PRO A 26 7.77 -25.52 6.95
CA PRO A 26 7.25 -24.17 6.79
C PRO A 26 7.62 -23.57 5.45
N VAL A 27 6.70 -22.84 4.82
CA VAL A 27 6.90 -22.16 3.53
C VAL A 27 6.54 -20.69 3.66
N THR A 28 7.48 -19.83 3.28
CA THR A 28 7.29 -18.39 3.20
C THR A 28 7.29 -17.97 1.72
N PRO A 29 6.12 -17.65 1.12
CA PRO A 29 6.06 -17.12 -0.25
C PRO A 29 6.70 -15.73 -0.32
N ARG A 30 7.41 -15.47 -1.42
CA ARG A 30 8.05 -14.19 -1.69
C ARG A 30 7.88 -13.81 -3.16
N GLY A 31 7.55 -12.54 -3.43
CA GLY A 31 7.67 -11.90 -4.73
C GLY A 31 8.94 -11.04 -4.80
N ALA A 32 8.84 -9.76 -5.13
CA ALA A 32 10.00 -8.86 -5.20
C ALA A 32 10.63 -8.54 -3.83
N GLY A 33 10.00 -8.89 -2.70
CA GLY A 33 10.56 -8.69 -1.36
C GLY A 33 10.54 -7.24 -0.88
N THR A 34 9.75 -6.38 -1.49
CA THR A 34 9.64 -4.94 -1.18
C THR A 34 8.72 -4.61 0.00
N ASN A 35 8.20 -5.61 0.68
CA ASN A 35 7.25 -5.47 1.78
C ASN A 35 7.87 -4.77 3.01
N LEU A 36 7.14 -3.85 3.64
CA LEU A 36 7.58 -3.02 4.76
C LEU A 36 7.18 -3.55 6.15
N VAL A 37 6.46 -4.67 6.23
CA VAL A 37 5.94 -5.21 7.51
C VAL A 37 6.48 -6.60 7.85
N GLY A 38 7.55 -7.05 7.17
CA GLY A 38 8.19 -8.33 7.45
C GLY A 38 7.40 -9.56 7.01
N SER A 39 6.43 -9.43 6.08
CA SER A 39 5.61 -10.56 5.62
C SER A 39 6.42 -11.68 4.94
N THR A 40 7.61 -11.39 4.43
CA THR A 40 8.47 -12.36 3.74
C THR A 40 9.63 -12.88 4.60
N VAL A 41 9.66 -12.59 5.90
CA VAL A 41 10.67 -13.10 6.84
C VAL A 41 10.30 -14.51 7.28
N PRO A 42 11.17 -15.53 7.09
CA PRO A 42 10.86 -16.92 7.44
C PRO A 42 11.09 -17.16 8.94
N LEU A 43 10.08 -16.89 9.78
CA LEU A 43 10.19 -17.00 11.25
C LEU A 43 10.49 -18.41 11.73
N GLU A 44 9.87 -19.40 11.10
CA GLU A 44 9.96 -20.81 11.50
C GLU A 44 10.98 -21.59 10.66
N GLY A 45 11.89 -20.89 9.96
CA GLY A 45 12.82 -21.52 9.04
C GLY A 45 12.16 -22.01 7.75
N GLY A 46 12.44 -23.24 7.34
CA GLY A 46 11.83 -23.89 6.18
C GLY A 46 12.24 -23.31 4.82
N ILE A 47 11.32 -23.23 3.89
CA ILE A 47 11.55 -22.86 2.50
C ILE A 47 11.06 -21.43 2.26
N ILE A 48 11.91 -20.55 1.70
CA ILE A 48 11.44 -19.35 0.98
C ILE A 48 11.10 -19.78 -0.44
N LEU A 49 9.85 -19.57 -0.83
CA LEU A 49 9.36 -19.82 -2.18
C LEU A 49 9.33 -18.50 -2.95
N ASP A 50 10.40 -18.22 -3.69
CA ASP A 50 10.60 -16.97 -4.40
C ASP A 50 10.05 -17.08 -5.84
N LEU A 51 9.00 -16.32 -6.10
CA LEU A 51 8.23 -16.34 -7.35
C LEU A 51 8.75 -15.33 -8.39
N SER A 52 9.86 -14.67 -8.13
CA SER A 52 10.39 -13.60 -9.01
C SER A 52 10.73 -14.06 -10.42
N ARG A 53 10.95 -15.36 -10.65
CA ARG A 53 11.21 -15.96 -11.97
C ARG A 53 9.95 -16.31 -12.75
N MET A 54 8.77 -16.20 -12.15
CA MET A 54 7.47 -16.34 -12.81
C MET A 54 6.97 -14.93 -13.17
N ASP A 55 7.50 -14.32 -14.22
CA ASP A 55 7.38 -12.89 -14.53
C ASP A 55 6.81 -12.60 -15.94
N ARG A 56 6.24 -13.61 -16.60
CA ARG A 56 5.75 -13.49 -17.98
C ARG A 56 4.35 -12.88 -18.06
N VAL A 57 4.09 -12.17 -19.17
CA VAL A 57 2.72 -11.93 -19.66
C VAL A 57 2.27 -13.19 -20.38
N LEU A 58 1.18 -13.80 -19.93
CA LEU A 58 0.65 -15.04 -20.48
C LEU A 58 -0.39 -14.78 -21.56
N GLU A 59 -1.22 -13.75 -21.39
CA GLU A 59 -2.27 -13.36 -22.33
C GLU A 59 -2.59 -11.88 -22.16
N LEU A 60 -2.81 -11.17 -23.27
CA LEU A 60 -3.51 -9.89 -23.30
C LEU A 60 -4.75 -10.05 -24.17
N ASP A 61 -5.91 -9.81 -23.58
CA ASP A 61 -7.20 -9.87 -24.25
C ASP A 61 -7.77 -8.44 -24.32
N GLU A 62 -7.60 -7.82 -25.50
CA GLU A 62 -8.03 -6.43 -25.73
C GLU A 62 -9.57 -6.32 -25.79
N ASP A 63 -10.28 -7.36 -26.22
CA ASP A 63 -11.74 -7.37 -26.32
C ASP A 63 -12.39 -7.31 -24.93
N THR A 64 -11.84 -8.04 -23.98
CA THR A 64 -12.31 -8.03 -22.58
C THR A 64 -11.55 -7.03 -21.70
N MET A 65 -10.56 -6.34 -22.26
CA MET A 65 -9.64 -5.44 -21.53
C MET A 65 -9.08 -6.12 -20.28
N THR A 66 -8.48 -7.30 -20.47
CA THR A 66 -7.85 -8.06 -19.38
C THR A 66 -6.45 -8.50 -19.77
N VAL A 67 -5.59 -8.67 -18.78
CA VAL A 67 -4.26 -9.25 -18.94
C VAL A 67 -4.05 -10.35 -17.91
N THR A 68 -3.50 -11.48 -18.36
CA THR A 68 -3.06 -12.56 -17.46
C THR A 68 -1.56 -12.54 -17.37
N VAL A 69 -1.05 -12.42 -16.14
CA VAL A 69 0.40 -12.39 -15.86
C VAL A 69 0.77 -13.39 -14.78
N GLU A 70 2.03 -13.74 -14.72
CA GLU A 70 2.63 -14.48 -13.61
C GLU A 70 2.90 -13.56 -12.40
N PRO A 71 2.95 -14.10 -11.16
CA PRO A 71 2.97 -13.30 -9.93
C PRO A 71 4.24 -12.49 -9.72
N GLY A 72 5.37 -12.89 -10.32
CA GLY A 72 6.66 -12.18 -10.27
C GLY A 72 6.74 -10.97 -11.18
N MET A 73 5.79 -10.78 -12.11
CA MET A 73 5.72 -9.61 -12.98
C MET A 73 5.82 -8.32 -12.16
N LEU A 74 6.75 -7.42 -12.49
CA LEU A 74 6.89 -6.15 -11.80
C LEU A 74 5.79 -5.16 -12.23
N LEU A 75 5.33 -4.36 -11.30
CA LEU A 75 4.29 -3.35 -11.56
C LEU A 75 4.68 -2.41 -12.70
N GLN A 76 5.90 -1.87 -12.69
CA GLN A 76 6.38 -0.96 -13.73
C GLN A 76 6.40 -1.61 -15.12
N ASP A 77 6.76 -2.90 -15.20
CA ASP A 77 6.87 -3.61 -16.47
C ASP A 77 5.49 -3.93 -17.03
N LEU A 78 4.54 -4.33 -16.15
CA LEU A 78 3.14 -4.48 -16.53
C LEU A 78 2.54 -3.16 -17.03
N GLN A 79 2.74 -2.06 -16.29
CA GLN A 79 2.23 -0.74 -16.68
C GLN A 79 2.80 -0.33 -18.05
N ALA A 80 4.11 -0.42 -18.25
CA ALA A 80 4.75 -0.13 -19.53
C ALA A 80 4.22 -1.01 -20.68
N TYR A 81 4.03 -2.31 -20.41
CA TYR A 81 3.54 -3.27 -21.40
C TYR A 81 2.13 -2.93 -21.90
N VAL A 82 1.20 -2.63 -20.98
CA VAL A 82 -0.20 -2.33 -21.36
C VAL A 82 -0.35 -0.92 -21.91
N GLU A 83 0.42 0.06 -21.40
CA GLU A 83 0.38 1.45 -21.88
C GLU A 83 0.87 1.60 -23.32
N ALA A 84 1.85 0.80 -23.74
CA ALA A 84 2.29 0.73 -25.13
C ALA A 84 1.19 0.26 -26.10
N ARG A 85 0.07 -0.28 -25.57
CA ARG A 85 -1.08 -0.79 -26.33
C ARG A 85 -2.35 0.03 -26.11
N GLY A 86 -2.22 1.25 -25.57
CA GLY A 86 -3.37 2.14 -25.32
C GLY A 86 -4.26 1.73 -24.15
N LEU A 87 -3.82 0.76 -23.36
CA LEU A 87 -4.50 0.31 -22.16
C LEU A 87 -3.80 0.83 -20.90
N PHE A 88 -4.44 0.70 -19.75
CA PHE A 88 -3.93 1.23 -18.49
C PHE A 88 -4.26 0.29 -17.33
N TYR A 89 -3.25 0.04 -16.48
CA TYR A 89 -3.40 -0.63 -15.19
C TYR A 89 -3.30 0.41 -14.07
N PRO A 90 -4.43 0.87 -13.50
CA PRO A 90 -4.47 2.02 -12.61
C PRO A 90 -3.81 1.84 -11.24
N PRO A 91 -3.86 0.66 -10.55
CA PRO A 91 -3.26 0.53 -9.22
C PRO A 91 -1.80 0.99 -9.21
N ASP A 92 -1.46 1.85 -8.24
CA ASP A 92 -0.22 2.60 -8.25
C ASP A 92 0.45 2.68 -6.87
N PRO A 93 0.75 1.54 -6.22
CA PRO A 93 1.56 1.55 -5.02
C PRO A 93 2.91 2.23 -5.26
N GLY A 94 3.44 2.88 -4.21
CA GLY A 94 4.62 3.73 -4.32
C GLY A 94 5.88 3.02 -4.82
N GLU A 95 6.03 1.71 -4.52
CA GLU A 95 7.16 0.90 -4.98
C GLU A 95 6.87 0.28 -6.36
N LYS A 96 7.48 0.84 -7.39
CA LYS A 96 7.28 0.40 -8.79
C LYS A 96 7.93 -0.95 -9.12
N ALA A 97 8.95 -1.33 -8.38
CA ALA A 97 9.60 -2.64 -8.49
C ALA A 97 8.91 -3.72 -7.66
N SER A 98 7.73 -3.45 -7.11
CA SER A 98 6.91 -4.47 -6.46
C SER A 98 6.36 -5.47 -7.48
N SER A 99 6.18 -6.73 -7.07
CA SER A 99 5.58 -7.77 -7.92
C SER A 99 4.04 -7.76 -7.84
N ILE A 100 3.38 -8.11 -8.93
CA ILE A 100 1.91 -8.16 -9.02
C ILE A 100 1.33 -9.15 -7.99
N GLY A 101 1.93 -10.34 -7.82
CA GLY A 101 1.52 -11.29 -6.79
C GLY A 101 1.68 -10.74 -5.37
N GLY A 102 2.72 -9.95 -5.13
CA GLY A 102 2.92 -9.23 -3.86
C GLY A 102 1.84 -8.18 -3.63
N ASN A 103 1.55 -7.34 -4.63
CA ASN A 103 0.50 -6.32 -4.56
C ASN A 103 -0.88 -6.92 -4.31
N ILE A 104 -1.19 -8.07 -4.90
CA ILE A 104 -2.43 -8.81 -4.63
C ILE A 104 -2.43 -9.36 -3.21
N SER A 105 -1.31 -9.93 -2.76
CA SER A 105 -1.20 -10.54 -1.43
C SER A 105 -1.38 -9.55 -0.29
N THR A 106 -1.01 -8.28 -0.48
CA THR A 106 -1.24 -7.19 0.50
C THR A 106 -2.50 -6.36 0.20
N ASN A 107 -3.15 -6.56 -0.95
CA ASN A 107 -4.16 -5.66 -1.48
C ASN A 107 -3.63 -4.22 -1.56
N ALA A 108 -2.46 -4.03 -2.16
CA ALA A 108 -1.75 -2.76 -2.19
C ALA A 108 -2.61 -1.63 -2.75
N GLY A 109 -2.56 -0.48 -2.09
CA GLY A 109 -3.27 0.75 -2.48
C GLY A 109 -2.43 1.63 -3.40
N GLY A 110 -2.18 2.87 -2.98
CA GLY A 110 -1.34 3.85 -3.65
C GLY A 110 -2.07 5.13 -4.05
N MET A 111 -1.34 6.03 -4.66
CA MET A 111 -1.75 7.42 -4.90
C MET A 111 -3.03 7.58 -5.71
N ARG A 112 -3.34 6.63 -6.60
CA ARG A 112 -4.53 6.68 -7.48
C ARG A 112 -5.77 6.03 -6.88
N ALA A 113 -5.71 5.55 -5.63
CA ALA A 113 -6.80 4.80 -5.00
C ALA A 113 -8.08 5.65 -4.86
N VAL A 114 -7.97 6.95 -4.64
CA VAL A 114 -9.10 7.87 -4.50
C VAL A 114 -10.03 7.87 -5.73
N LYS A 115 -9.49 7.67 -6.94
CA LYS A 115 -10.27 7.60 -8.20
C LYS A 115 -10.52 6.18 -8.66
N TYR A 116 -9.48 5.37 -8.66
CA TYR A 116 -9.48 4.08 -9.33
C TYR A 116 -9.71 2.90 -8.38
N GLY A 117 -9.62 3.11 -7.07
CA GLY A 117 -9.62 2.00 -6.12
C GLY A 117 -8.24 1.36 -5.97
N VAL A 118 -8.20 0.20 -5.33
CA VAL A 118 -6.98 -0.51 -4.95
C VAL A 118 -6.78 -1.77 -5.81
N THR A 119 -5.73 -2.54 -5.58
CA THR A 119 -5.41 -3.76 -6.33
C THR A 119 -6.60 -4.72 -6.44
N ARG A 120 -7.37 -4.93 -5.36
CA ARG A 120 -8.57 -5.78 -5.33
C ARG A 120 -9.59 -5.48 -6.43
N ASP A 121 -9.76 -4.21 -6.77
CA ASP A 121 -10.76 -3.74 -7.72
C ASP A 121 -10.40 -4.11 -9.17
N TYR A 122 -9.14 -4.49 -9.38
CA TYR A 122 -8.59 -4.88 -10.69
C TYR A 122 -8.34 -6.37 -10.84
N VAL A 123 -8.39 -7.16 -9.78
CA VAL A 123 -8.25 -8.61 -9.86
C VAL A 123 -9.56 -9.23 -10.32
N ARG A 124 -9.56 -9.81 -11.54
CA ARG A 124 -10.68 -10.57 -12.11
C ARG A 124 -10.65 -12.02 -11.69
N GLY A 125 -9.48 -12.63 -11.66
CA GLY A 125 -9.30 -14.03 -11.29
C GLY A 125 -7.88 -14.33 -10.84
N LEU A 126 -7.72 -15.47 -10.20
CA LEU A 126 -6.42 -15.97 -9.73
C LEU A 126 -6.34 -17.47 -10.01
N GLU A 127 -5.14 -17.93 -10.33
CA GLU A 127 -4.75 -19.32 -10.13
C GLU A 127 -3.84 -19.35 -8.90
N VAL A 128 -4.12 -20.26 -7.99
CA VAL A 128 -3.38 -20.38 -6.73
C VAL A 128 -3.10 -21.85 -6.42
N VAL A 129 -2.09 -22.09 -5.62
CA VAL A 129 -1.76 -23.41 -5.07
C VAL A 129 -1.98 -23.39 -3.58
N LEU A 130 -2.82 -24.30 -3.07
CA LEU A 130 -3.09 -24.50 -1.65
C LEU A 130 -1.91 -25.19 -0.95
N ALA A 131 -1.93 -25.20 0.37
CA ALA A 131 -0.86 -25.78 1.19
C ALA A 131 -0.57 -27.26 0.86
N ASP A 132 -1.57 -28.04 0.47
CA ASP A 132 -1.46 -29.46 0.08
C ASP A 132 -0.99 -29.70 -1.37
N GLY A 133 -0.67 -28.62 -2.11
CA GLY A 133 -0.29 -28.65 -3.52
C GLY A 133 -1.47 -28.67 -4.49
N THR A 134 -2.72 -28.58 -4.03
CA THR A 134 -3.89 -28.49 -4.90
C THR A 134 -3.90 -27.17 -5.67
N VAL A 135 -4.02 -27.25 -7.00
CA VAL A 135 -4.17 -26.07 -7.86
C VAL A 135 -5.66 -25.68 -7.94
N MET A 136 -5.95 -24.43 -7.66
CA MET A 136 -7.31 -23.89 -7.66
C MET A 136 -7.40 -22.64 -8.54
N GLN A 137 -8.46 -22.54 -9.35
CA GLN A 137 -8.77 -21.33 -10.12
C GLN A 137 -10.00 -20.65 -9.54
N VAL A 138 -9.95 -19.32 -9.37
CA VAL A 138 -11.04 -18.53 -8.81
C VAL A 138 -11.26 -17.25 -9.63
N GLY A 139 -12.53 -16.92 -9.88
CA GLY A 139 -12.91 -15.80 -10.75
C GLY A 139 -12.73 -16.12 -12.24
N GLY A 140 -12.65 -15.09 -13.08
CA GLY A 140 -12.53 -15.21 -14.54
C GLY A 140 -12.73 -13.88 -15.25
N LYS A 141 -12.78 -13.88 -16.59
CA LYS A 141 -12.90 -12.66 -17.42
C LYS A 141 -14.27 -11.97 -17.28
N GLN A 142 -15.30 -12.69 -16.81
CA GLN A 142 -16.65 -12.14 -16.63
C GLN A 142 -16.66 -10.95 -15.66
N VAL A 143 -17.50 -9.95 -15.98
CA VAL A 143 -17.65 -8.74 -15.13
C VAL A 143 -18.52 -9.02 -13.90
N LYS A 144 -19.53 -9.89 -14.06
CA LYS A 144 -20.49 -10.23 -12.99
C LYS A 144 -20.34 -11.69 -12.62
N ASP A 145 -20.27 -11.94 -11.31
CA ASP A 145 -20.26 -13.30 -10.75
C ASP A 145 -20.98 -13.30 -9.40
N ALA A 146 -22.07 -14.08 -9.33
CA ALA A 146 -22.85 -14.33 -8.12
C ALA A 146 -22.94 -15.84 -7.83
N SER A 147 -21.98 -16.65 -8.34
CA SER A 147 -22.00 -18.11 -8.29
C SER A 147 -21.27 -18.62 -7.04
N GLY A 148 -21.85 -18.41 -5.87
CA GLY A 148 -21.30 -18.86 -4.60
C GLY A 148 -20.42 -17.84 -3.88
N LEU A 149 -19.54 -18.31 -3.00
CA LEU A 149 -18.64 -17.47 -2.23
C LEU A 149 -17.50 -16.94 -3.12
N SER A 150 -17.18 -15.66 -2.98
CA SER A 150 -16.08 -15.05 -3.73
C SER A 150 -14.72 -15.39 -3.10
N LEU A 151 -14.18 -16.56 -3.43
CA LEU A 151 -12.90 -17.04 -2.89
C LEU A 151 -11.72 -16.12 -3.29
N LYS A 152 -11.78 -15.47 -4.46
CA LYS A 152 -10.73 -14.55 -4.85
C LYS A 152 -10.56 -13.38 -3.84
N HIS A 153 -11.67 -12.84 -3.30
CA HIS A 153 -11.61 -11.76 -2.33
C HIS A 153 -11.11 -12.20 -0.95
N LEU A 154 -11.16 -13.50 -0.67
CA LEU A 154 -10.57 -14.10 0.52
C LEU A 154 -9.03 -14.21 0.38
N LEU A 155 -8.56 -14.50 -0.83
CA LEU A 155 -7.13 -14.65 -1.13
C LEU A 155 -6.40 -13.31 -1.27
N ILE A 156 -7.09 -12.28 -1.79
CA ILE A 156 -6.54 -10.92 -1.91
C ILE A 156 -6.38 -10.32 -0.51
N GLY A 157 -5.15 -9.87 -0.18
CA GLY A 157 -4.83 -9.34 1.15
C GLY A 157 -4.55 -10.41 2.21
N SER A 158 -4.40 -11.69 1.80
CA SER A 158 -4.08 -12.78 2.74
C SER A 158 -2.61 -12.90 3.11
N GLU A 159 -1.74 -12.07 2.53
CA GLU A 159 -0.30 -12.03 2.79
C GLU A 159 0.40 -13.41 2.65
N GLY A 160 -0.06 -14.24 1.70
CA GLY A 160 0.49 -15.57 1.47
C GLY A 160 0.20 -16.61 2.57
N THR A 161 -0.75 -16.32 3.46
CA THR A 161 -1.12 -17.23 4.56
C THR A 161 -2.13 -18.31 4.15
N LEU A 162 -2.87 -18.12 3.04
CA LEU A 162 -3.95 -19.02 2.62
C LEU A 162 -3.59 -19.86 1.39
N ALA A 163 -2.81 -19.31 0.47
CA ALA A 163 -2.38 -19.96 -0.76
C ALA A 163 -1.19 -19.21 -1.38
N VAL A 164 -0.54 -19.83 -2.36
CA VAL A 164 0.49 -19.21 -3.21
C VAL A 164 -0.12 -18.88 -4.57
N ILE A 165 -0.04 -17.60 -4.98
CA ILE A 165 -0.57 -17.14 -6.27
C ILE A 165 0.41 -17.54 -7.38
N THR A 166 -0.11 -18.13 -8.48
CA THR A 166 0.68 -18.54 -9.64
C THR A 166 0.26 -17.87 -10.95
N LYS A 167 -1.00 -17.37 -11.05
CA LYS A 167 -1.42 -16.51 -12.17
C LYS A 167 -2.37 -15.43 -11.68
N CYS A 168 -2.28 -14.26 -12.28
CA CYS A 168 -3.05 -13.08 -11.98
C CYS A 168 -3.80 -12.62 -13.23
N LEU A 169 -5.12 -12.75 -13.25
CA LEU A 169 -5.99 -12.18 -14.29
C LEU A 169 -6.46 -10.80 -13.82
N LEU A 170 -6.02 -9.76 -14.52
CA LEU A 170 -6.21 -8.37 -14.16
C LEU A 170 -7.10 -7.65 -15.16
N ARG A 171 -7.96 -6.76 -14.66
CA ARG A 171 -8.72 -5.81 -15.44
C ARG A 171 -7.83 -4.64 -15.88
N LEU A 172 -8.04 -4.19 -17.10
CA LEU A 172 -7.48 -2.96 -17.64
C LEU A 172 -8.59 -1.95 -17.93
N VAL A 173 -8.19 -0.70 -18.15
CA VAL A 173 -9.05 0.38 -18.64
C VAL A 173 -8.36 1.09 -19.82
N PRO A 174 -9.07 1.88 -20.64
CA PRO A 174 -8.43 2.71 -21.65
C PRO A 174 -7.43 3.68 -21.01
N LYS A 175 -6.31 3.93 -21.67
CA LYS A 175 -5.31 4.90 -21.20
C LYS A 175 -5.89 6.31 -21.22
N PRO A 176 -5.76 7.10 -20.13
CA PRO A 176 -6.18 8.50 -20.13
C PRO A 176 -5.48 9.33 -21.22
N GLU A 177 -6.23 10.22 -21.87
CA GLU A 177 -5.70 11.08 -22.94
C GLU A 177 -4.77 12.17 -22.39
N ALA A 178 -5.09 12.68 -21.20
CA ALA A 178 -4.36 13.77 -20.57
C ALA A 178 -4.21 13.53 -19.06
N SER A 179 -3.19 14.16 -18.50
CA SER A 179 -2.96 14.23 -17.05
C SER A 179 -2.40 15.60 -16.70
N LEU A 180 -2.87 16.17 -15.59
CA LEU A 180 -2.40 17.44 -15.05
C LEU A 180 -2.16 17.30 -13.55
N SER A 181 -0.97 17.65 -13.10
CA SER A 181 -0.65 17.76 -11.66
C SER A 181 -0.70 19.22 -11.21
N VAL A 182 -1.13 19.43 -9.98
CA VAL A 182 -1.29 20.75 -9.37
C VAL A 182 -0.77 20.72 -7.94
N LEU A 183 0.08 21.68 -7.57
CA LEU A 183 0.55 21.88 -6.21
C LEU A 183 -0.22 23.03 -5.55
N VAL A 184 -0.83 22.75 -4.40
CA VAL A 184 -1.64 23.71 -3.65
C VAL A 184 -1.04 23.92 -2.25
N PRO A 185 -0.33 25.02 -2.01
CA PRO A 185 0.24 25.34 -0.70
C PRO A 185 -0.80 25.95 0.25
N TYR A 186 -0.71 25.57 1.53
CA TYR A 186 -1.55 26.10 2.61
C TYR A 186 -0.69 26.61 3.78
N ALA A 187 -1.21 27.57 4.55
CA ALA A 187 -0.54 28.10 5.72
C ALA A 187 -0.34 27.02 6.81
N ASP A 188 -1.28 26.09 6.92
CA ASP A 188 -1.25 24.98 7.86
C ASP A 188 -1.91 23.72 7.30
N LEU A 189 -1.59 22.57 7.88
CA LEU A 189 -2.08 21.29 7.41
C LEU A 189 -3.60 21.12 7.63
N LYS A 190 -4.16 21.63 8.72
CA LYS A 190 -5.59 21.51 9.01
C LYS A 190 -6.42 22.15 7.93
N THR A 191 -6.06 23.35 7.51
CA THR A 191 -6.74 24.08 6.41
C THR A 191 -6.63 23.30 5.10
N GLY A 192 -5.44 22.74 4.79
CA GLY A 192 -5.23 21.90 3.61
C GLY A 192 -6.13 20.66 3.59
N ILE A 193 -6.17 19.89 4.67
CA ILE A 193 -7.02 18.69 4.76
C ILE A 193 -8.52 19.03 4.72
N GLN A 194 -8.94 20.12 5.33
CA GLN A 194 -10.35 20.58 5.24
C GLN A 194 -10.73 20.96 3.81
N SER A 195 -9.82 21.57 3.07
CA SER A 195 -10.00 21.87 1.64
C SER A 195 -10.18 20.59 0.81
N VAL A 196 -9.46 19.51 1.11
CA VAL A 196 -9.59 18.21 0.42
C VAL A 196 -11.04 17.71 0.49
N LEU A 197 -11.71 17.76 1.64
CA LEU A 197 -13.10 17.32 1.78
C LEU A 197 -14.04 18.11 0.86
N THR A 198 -13.80 19.41 0.70
CA THR A 198 -14.56 20.26 -0.21
C THR A 198 -14.30 19.89 -1.67
N ILE A 199 -13.04 19.64 -2.03
CA ILE A 199 -12.61 19.22 -3.37
C ILE A 199 -13.27 17.87 -3.76
N LEU A 200 -13.23 16.88 -2.87
CA LEU A 200 -13.82 15.57 -3.13
C LEU A 200 -15.33 15.63 -3.34
N ARG A 201 -16.04 16.52 -2.60
CA ARG A 201 -17.48 16.72 -2.75
C ARG A 201 -17.88 17.51 -3.99
N ALA A 202 -16.92 18.16 -4.64
CA ALA A 202 -17.18 19.05 -5.79
C ALA A 202 -17.34 18.31 -7.12
N ASN A 203 -17.36 16.97 -7.13
CA ASN A 203 -17.42 16.15 -8.34
C ASN A 203 -16.30 16.47 -9.35
N ALA A 204 -15.11 16.76 -8.84
CA ALA A 204 -13.92 17.05 -9.65
C ALA A 204 -13.08 15.80 -9.96
N ASN A 205 -13.39 14.67 -9.30
CA ASN A 205 -12.82 13.35 -9.50
C ASN A 205 -11.28 13.33 -9.65
N PRO A 206 -10.52 13.88 -8.68
CA PRO A 206 -9.06 13.89 -8.75
C PRO A 206 -8.52 12.46 -8.74
N THR A 207 -7.46 12.23 -9.52
CA THR A 207 -6.78 10.92 -9.64
C THR A 207 -5.89 10.64 -8.45
N ALA A 208 -5.24 11.67 -7.91
CA ALA A 208 -4.44 11.63 -6.71
C ALA A 208 -4.68 12.87 -5.86
N VAL A 209 -4.64 12.71 -4.54
CA VAL A 209 -4.74 13.79 -3.56
C VAL A 209 -3.76 13.51 -2.43
N GLU A 210 -2.56 14.04 -2.55
CA GLU A 210 -1.47 13.82 -1.63
C GLU A 210 -1.32 14.99 -0.66
N PHE A 211 -1.09 14.73 0.62
CA PHE A 211 -0.70 15.77 1.57
C PHE A 211 0.73 15.60 2.05
N MET A 212 1.40 16.70 2.34
CA MET A 212 2.76 16.72 2.88
C MET A 212 2.91 17.88 3.84
N GLU A 213 3.42 17.62 5.04
CA GLU A 213 3.83 18.68 5.97
C GLU A 213 5.12 19.35 5.48
N ARG A 214 5.27 20.64 5.74
CA ARG A 214 6.50 21.39 5.37
C ARG A 214 7.76 20.72 5.92
N LYS A 215 7.72 20.20 7.16
CA LYS A 215 8.88 19.57 7.81
C LYS A 215 9.42 18.36 7.03
N VAL A 216 8.55 17.52 6.45
CA VAL A 216 8.99 16.38 5.64
C VAL A 216 9.38 16.79 4.23
N VAL A 217 8.70 17.78 3.62
CA VAL A 217 9.09 18.35 2.32
C VAL A 217 10.50 18.93 2.40
N ALA A 218 10.86 19.63 3.48
CA ALA A 218 12.20 20.18 3.68
C ALA A 218 13.30 19.08 3.71
N LEU A 219 13.00 17.88 4.20
CA LEU A 219 13.91 16.73 4.13
C LEU A 219 14.05 16.26 2.66
N GLY A 220 12.92 16.12 1.97
CA GLY A 220 12.90 15.71 0.57
C GLY A 220 13.60 16.69 -0.38
N GLU A 221 13.43 17.99 -0.16
CA GLU A 221 14.14 19.06 -0.91
C GLU A 221 15.66 18.91 -0.79
N ARG A 222 16.16 18.72 0.42
CA ARG A 222 17.60 18.52 0.68
C ARG A 222 18.11 17.24 0.04
N PHE A 223 17.35 16.16 0.17
CA PHE A 223 17.71 14.85 -0.38
C PHE A 223 17.75 14.84 -1.92
N CYS A 224 16.77 15.49 -2.55
CA CYS A 224 16.67 15.54 -4.01
C CYS A 224 17.43 16.70 -4.67
N GLY A 225 17.88 17.70 -3.90
CA GLY A 225 18.47 18.93 -4.45
C GLY A 225 17.46 19.78 -5.23
N VAL A 226 16.20 19.83 -4.79
CA VAL A 226 15.07 20.53 -5.44
C VAL A 226 14.39 21.41 -4.41
N SER A 227 13.88 22.57 -4.82
CA SER A 227 13.09 23.44 -3.97
C SER A 227 11.63 23.47 -4.40
N TYR A 228 10.71 23.35 -3.44
CA TYR A 228 9.29 23.53 -3.67
C TYR A 228 8.92 25.00 -3.78
N PRO A 229 7.94 25.35 -4.62
CA PRO A 229 7.34 26.67 -4.61
C PRO A 229 6.73 27.00 -3.23
N ARG A 230 6.69 28.28 -2.88
CA ARG A 230 6.10 28.76 -1.63
C ARG A 230 6.71 28.10 -0.38
N PRO A 231 8.01 28.33 -0.11
CA PRO A 231 8.70 27.77 1.08
C PRO A 231 8.12 28.26 2.41
N ASP A 232 7.30 29.32 2.37
CA ASP A 232 6.54 29.88 3.49
C ASP A 232 5.28 29.09 3.85
N ALA A 233 4.86 28.12 3.02
CA ALA A 233 3.72 27.27 3.31
C ALA A 233 4.02 26.29 4.47
N GLY A 234 3.01 26.02 5.31
CA GLY A 234 3.09 25.02 6.38
C GLY A 234 2.79 23.60 5.88
N SER A 235 2.07 23.49 4.77
CA SER A 235 1.74 22.20 4.13
C SER A 235 1.43 22.36 2.64
N TYR A 236 1.41 21.23 1.95
CA TYR A 236 1.08 21.15 0.53
C TYR A 236 0.07 20.04 0.27
N ILE A 237 -0.88 20.32 -0.62
CA ILE A 237 -1.72 19.31 -1.26
C ILE A 237 -1.28 19.18 -2.72
N LEU A 238 -0.87 18.00 -3.14
CA LEU A 238 -0.50 17.70 -4.52
C LEU A 238 -1.63 16.90 -5.14
N LEU A 239 -2.24 17.45 -6.18
CA LEU A 239 -3.38 16.88 -6.88
C LEU A 239 -2.95 16.39 -8.26
N THR A 240 -3.59 15.34 -8.74
CA THR A 240 -3.55 14.96 -10.16
C THR A 240 -4.96 14.77 -10.69
N PHE A 241 -5.19 15.18 -11.91
CA PHE A 241 -6.38 14.90 -12.70
C PHE A 241 -5.97 14.17 -13.97
N ASP A 242 -6.68 13.12 -14.33
CA ASP A 242 -6.48 12.41 -15.61
C ASP A 242 -7.83 12.06 -16.24
N GLY A 243 -7.82 11.83 -17.55
CA GLY A 243 -9.02 11.53 -18.35
C GLY A 243 -8.97 12.22 -19.70
N ARG A 244 -10.16 12.70 -20.17
CA ARG A 244 -10.25 13.50 -21.40
C ARG A 244 -9.71 14.90 -21.16
N SER A 245 -9.03 15.47 -22.14
CA SER A 245 -8.34 16.76 -22.01
C SER A 245 -9.25 17.90 -21.52
N GLU A 246 -10.49 17.97 -22.05
CA GLU A 246 -11.48 18.98 -21.66
C GLU A 246 -11.92 18.82 -20.19
N GLU A 247 -12.13 17.57 -19.75
CA GLU A 247 -12.53 17.25 -18.37
C GLU A 247 -11.42 17.57 -17.37
N VAL A 248 -10.17 17.25 -17.70
CA VAL A 248 -9.00 17.57 -16.88
C VAL A 248 -8.90 19.07 -16.65
N THR A 249 -9.00 19.87 -17.71
CA THR A 249 -8.95 21.35 -17.65
C THR A 249 -10.12 21.92 -16.83
N ALA A 250 -11.35 21.45 -17.07
CA ALA A 250 -12.53 21.92 -16.35
C ALA A 250 -12.48 21.58 -14.86
N ASN A 251 -12.03 20.39 -14.52
CA ASN A 251 -11.89 19.93 -13.13
C ASN A 251 -10.80 20.71 -12.38
N ALA A 252 -9.64 20.94 -13.00
CA ALA A 252 -8.58 21.77 -12.42
C ALA A 252 -9.07 23.22 -12.15
N ALA A 253 -9.75 23.84 -13.10
CA ALA A 253 -10.31 25.19 -12.93
C ALA A 253 -11.34 25.25 -11.79
N ARG A 254 -12.21 24.23 -11.68
CA ARG A 254 -13.19 24.12 -10.57
C ARG A 254 -12.47 24.01 -9.22
N VAL A 255 -11.47 23.14 -9.12
CA VAL A 255 -10.72 22.92 -7.88
C VAL A 255 -9.89 24.16 -7.52
N ARG A 256 -9.34 24.88 -8.49
CA ARG A 256 -8.65 26.17 -8.26
C ARG A 256 -9.53 27.14 -7.48
N SER A 257 -10.76 27.36 -7.96
CA SER A 257 -11.70 28.27 -7.32
C SER A 257 -12.01 27.84 -5.88
N LEU A 258 -12.27 26.54 -5.68
CA LEU A 258 -12.55 25.97 -4.34
C LEU A 258 -11.36 26.07 -3.40
N ALA A 259 -10.17 25.69 -3.84
CA ALA A 259 -8.97 25.73 -3.02
C ALA A 259 -8.67 27.14 -2.51
N LEU A 260 -8.70 28.15 -3.40
CA LEU A 260 -8.49 29.54 -3.04
C LEU A 260 -9.58 30.05 -2.07
N GLN A 261 -10.85 29.70 -2.25
CA GLN A 261 -11.93 30.03 -1.32
C GLN A 261 -11.76 29.34 0.06
N ASN A 262 -11.06 28.21 0.11
CA ASN A 262 -10.79 27.45 1.34
C ASN A 262 -9.39 27.69 1.90
N GLY A 263 -8.76 28.83 1.60
CA GLY A 263 -7.55 29.29 2.25
C GLY A 263 -6.24 28.80 1.65
N ALA A 264 -6.24 28.31 0.40
CA ALA A 264 -5.01 28.03 -0.32
C ALA A 264 -4.23 29.35 -0.54
N LEU A 265 -2.92 29.29 -0.32
CA LEU A 265 -2.01 30.43 -0.54
C LEU A 265 -1.78 30.65 -2.05
N ASP A 266 -1.86 29.56 -2.83
CA ASP A 266 -1.69 29.57 -4.28
C ASP A 266 -2.28 28.30 -4.89
N PHE A 267 -2.33 28.26 -6.24
CA PHE A 267 -2.74 27.08 -7.02
C PHE A 267 -1.82 26.98 -8.24
N ILE A 268 -0.84 26.09 -8.17
CA ILE A 268 0.27 26.04 -9.10
C ILE A 268 0.08 24.84 -10.03
N GLU A 269 -0.33 25.09 -11.27
CA GLU A 269 -0.42 24.07 -12.31
C GLU A 269 0.99 23.69 -12.76
N LEU A 270 1.33 22.41 -12.67
CA LEU A 270 2.64 21.87 -13.03
C LEU A 270 2.68 21.52 -14.52
N SER A 271 2.58 22.55 -15.36
CA SER A 271 2.57 22.42 -16.84
C SER A 271 3.99 22.19 -17.42
N ASP A 272 5.04 22.64 -16.73
CA ASP A 272 6.41 22.34 -17.10
C ASP A 272 6.77 20.93 -16.66
N ALA A 273 7.17 20.08 -17.63
CA ALA A 273 7.44 18.66 -17.38
C ALA A 273 8.58 18.42 -16.38
N ARG A 274 9.60 19.29 -16.36
CA ARG A 274 10.71 19.19 -15.42
C ARG A 274 10.27 19.56 -14.01
N GLN A 275 9.55 20.65 -13.87
CA GLN A 275 8.99 21.06 -12.58
C GLN A 275 8.06 19.98 -12.01
N CYS A 276 7.18 19.43 -12.86
CA CYS A 276 6.28 18.34 -12.47
C CYS A 276 7.07 17.12 -11.98
N ALA A 277 8.07 16.69 -12.76
CA ALA A 277 8.93 15.56 -12.39
C ALA A 277 9.69 15.82 -11.08
N ASP A 278 10.21 17.02 -10.88
CA ASP A 278 10.92 17.40 -9.66
C ASP A 278 10.01 17.37 -8.42
N ILE A 279 8.78 17.88 -8.52
CA ILE A 279 7.79 17.84 -7.42
C ILE A 279 7.44 16.39 -7.04
N TRP A 280 7.14 15.55 -8.05
CA TRP A 280 6.83 14.13 -7.82
C TRP A 280 8.04 13.34 -7.32
N ARG A 281 9.26 13.68 -7.77
CA ARG A 281 10.50 13.07 -7.28
C ARG A 281 10.68 13.30 -5.79
N VAL A 282 10.47 14.53 -5.31
CA VAL A 282 10.51 14.84 -3.88
C VAL A 282 9.42 14.05 -3.13
N ARG A 283 8.14 14.04 -3.62
CA ARG A 283 7.06 13.28 -3.00
C ARG A 283 7.39 11.78 -2.89
N GLY A 284 7.92 11.19 -3.95
CA GLY A 284 8.29 9.77 -3.98
C GLY A 284 9.50 9.42 -3.11
N ALA A 285 10.34 10.40 -2.80
CA ALA A 285 11.57 10.20 -2.03
C ALA A 285 11.41 10.47 -0.52
N LEU A 286 10.22 10.85 -0.01
CA LEU A 286 10.06 11.32 1.37
C LEU A 286 10.52 10.30 2.41
N VAL A 287 10.17 9.01 2.26
CA VAL A 287 10.64 7.96 3.17
C VAL A 287 12.16 7.86 3.15
N LYS A 288 12.76 7.78 1.96
CA LYS A 288 14.23 7.71 1.78
C LYS A 288 14.94 8.95 2.31
N ALA A 289 14.30 10.11 2.20
CA ALA A 289 14.85 11.37 2.74
C ALA A 289 14.88 11.36 4.27
N VAL A 290 13.92 10.74 4.93
CA VAL A 290 13.93 10.54 6.39
C VAL A 290 14.99 9.51 6.77
N GLU A 291 15.05 8.37 6.08
CA GLU A 291 16.05 7.31 6.29
C GLU A 291 17.49 7.82 6.14
N ALA A 292 17.73 8.76 5.22
CA ALA A 292 19.05 9.37 5.02
C ALA A 292 19.50 10.23 6.21
N VAL A 293 18.58 10.63 7.08
CA VAL A 293 18.87 11.44 8.28
C VAL A 293 19.04 10.55 9.51
N SER A 294 18.20 9.52 9.65
CA SER A 294 18.20 8.64 10.82
C SER A 294 17.41 7.36 10.52
N GLU A 295 17.69 6.32 11.30
CA GLU A 295 16.78 5.17 11.40
C GLU A 295 15.36 5.62 11.74
N GLN A 296 14.36 4.98 11.16
CA GLN A 296 12.96 5.35 11.36
C GLN A 296 12.04 4.10 11.29
N GLU A 297 10.88 4.18 11.93
CA GLU A 297 9.81 3.20 11.78
C GLU A 297 8.73 3.77 10.85
N PRO A 298 8.46 3.11 9.70
CA PRO A 298 7.42 3.53 8.78
C PRO A 298 6.05 3.03 9.25
N VAL A 299 5.11 3.95 9.39
CA VAL A 299 3.73 3.68 9.79
C VAL A 299 2.79 3.99 8.65
N ASP A 300 1.75 3.17 8.51
CA ASP A 300 0.74 3.27 7.46
C ASP A 300 -0.64 3.06 8.09
N ILE A 301 -1.23 4.13 8.56
CA ILE A 301 -2.51 4.15 9.26
C ILE A 301 -3.57 4.76 8.35
N VAL A 302 -4.78 4.20 8.38
CA VAL A 302 -5.95 4.81 7.73
C VAL A 302 -6.94 5.24 8.79
N VAL A 303 -7.44 6.47 8.64
CA VAL A 303 -8.60 6.96 9.40
C VAL A 303 -9.67 7.46 8.42
N PRO A 304 -10.94 7.54 8.83
CA PRO A 304 -11.95 8.19 7.98
C PRO A 304 -11.44 9.56 7.52
N ILE A 305 -11.60 9.90 6.24
CA ILE A 305 -11.04 11.12 5.63
C ILE A 305 -11.35 12.37 6.47
N SER A 306 -12.56 12.45 7.03
CA SER A 306 -12.98 13.57 7.92
C SER A 306 -12.22 13.64 9.23
N ARG A 307 -11.46 12.60 9.59
CA ARG A 307 -10.68 12.49 10.84
C ARG A 307 -9.17 12.65 10.61
N THR A 308 -8.73 12.74 9.38
CA THR A 308 -7.30 12.84 9.05
C THR A 308 -6.63 14.03 9.75
N ALA A 309 -7.25 15.20 9.72
CA ALA A 309 -6.72 16.39 10.41
C ALA A 309 -6.66 16.22 11.94
N ASP A 310 -7.65 15.52 12.55
CA ASP A 310 -7.65 15.23 13.99
C ASP A 310 -6.53 14.27 14.36
N PHE A 311 -6.33 13.23 13.55
CA PHE A 311 -5.26 12.25 13.75
C PHE A 311 -3.87 12.89 13.64
N ILE A 312 -3.62 13.68 12.58
CA ILE A 312 -2.31 14.34 12.39
C ILE A 312 -2.04 15.35 13.52
N ARG A 313 -3.05 16.09 13.96
CA ARG A 313 -2.91 16.97 15.14
C ARG A 313 -2.49 16.17 16.38
N PHE A 314 -3.12 15.02 16.64
CA PHE A 314 -2.74 14.13 17.74
C PHE A 314 -1.29 13.67 17.61
N ILE A 315 -0.82 13.30 16.42
CA ILE A 315 0.57 12.90 16.17
C ILE A 315 1.53 14.07 16.45
N ASN A 316 1.23 15.29 16.01
CA ASN A 316 2.05 16.47 16.29
C ASN A 316 2.09 16.81 17.80
N ASP A 317 0.96 16.63 18.51
CA ASP A 317 0.91 16.75 19.98
C ASP A 317 1.72 15.63 20.67
N LEU A 318 1.73 14.44 20.12
CA LEU A 318 2.51 13.30 20.61
C LEU A 318 4.00 13.53 20.42
N GLU A 319 4.41 14.03 19.24
CA GLU A 319 5.77 14.47 18.95
C GLU A 319 6.25 15.52 19.97
N ALA A 320 5.44 16.57 20.20
CA ALA A 320 5.79 17.64 21.13
C ALA A 320 5.96 17.14 22.58
N ARG A 321 5.17 16.13 23.00
CA ARG A 321 5.24 15.57 24.36
C ARG A 321 6.36 14.56 24.55
N SER A 322 6.63 13.73 23.55
CA SER A 322 7.65 12.68 23.62
C SER A 322 9.06 13.18 23.25
N GLY A 323 9.17 14.30 22.54
CA GLY A 323 10.42 14.74 21.94
C GLY A 323 10.93 13.83 20.82
N MET A 324 10.12 12.87 20.38
CA MET A 324 10.45 11.95 19.29
C MET A 324 9.90 12.52 17.98
N GLN A 325 10.78 12.86 17.04
CA GLN A 325 10.37 13.45 15.77
C GLN A 325 9.44 12.51 14.99
N MET A 326 8.31 13.05 14.56
CA MET A 326 7.30 12.35 13.76
C MET A 326 6.93 13.22 12.57
N VAL A 327 7.10 12.70 11.35
CA VAL A 327 6.78 13.45 10.13
C VAL A 327 5.67 12.74 9.37
N SER A 328 4.67 13.52 8.92
CA SER A 328 3.46 12.98 8.27
C SER A 328 3.35 13.43 6.81
N PHE A 329 2.94 12.51 5.98
CA PHE A 329 2.52 12.72 4.59
C PHE A 329 1.57 11.57 4.22
N GLY A 330 0.96 11.60 3.04
CA GLY A 330 0.10 10.47 2.64
C GLY A 330 -1.00 10.86 1.67
N HIS A 331 -1.98 9.96 1.56
CA HIS A 331 -3.07 10.06 0.61
C HIS A 331 -4.28 10.72 1.27
N ALA A 332 -4.38 12.05 1.14
CA ALA A 332 -5.48 12.80 1.76
C ALA A 332 -6.86 12.45 1.17
N GLY A 333 -6.87 11.91 -0.05
CA GLY A 333 -8.10 11.53 -0.75
C GLY A 333 -8.81 10.29 -0.20
N ASP A 334 -8.11 9.44 0.56
CA ASP A 334 -8.65 8.19 1.12
C ASP A 334 -8.39 8.01 2.63
N GLY A 335 -7.73 8.99 3.25
CA GLY A 335 -7.48 9.01 4.69
C GLY A 335 -6.26 8.19 5.13
N ASN A 336 -5.41 7.77 4.20
CA ASN A 336 -4.19 7.04 4.50
C ASN A 336 -3.06 8.00 4.91
N VAL A 337 -2.57 7.83 6.11
CA VAL A 337 -1.50 8.63 6.72
C VAL A 337 -0.24 7.79 6.84
N HIS A 338 0.79 8.17 6.09
CA HIS A 338 2.14 7.68 6.32
C HIS A 338 2.81 8.55 7.38
N LEU A 339 3.37 7.88 8.37
CA LEU A 339 4.10 8.51 9.45
C LEU A 339 5.49 7.87 9.52
N CYS A 340 6.54 8.68 9.59
CA CYS A 340 7.88 8.21 9.93
C CYS A 340 8.19 8.64 11.36
N VAL A 341 8.39 7.67 12.25
CA VAL A 341 8.86 7.90 13.62
C VAL A 341 10.38 7.78 13.60
N VAL A 342 11.08 8.87 13.96
CA VAL A 342 12.52 9.02 13.74
C VAL A 342 13.29 8.74 15.02
N ARG A 343 14.31 7.87 14.95
CA ARG A 343 15.14 7.50 16.10
C ARG A 343 15.95 8.66 16.63
N GLY A 344 16.60 9.44 15.75
CA GLY A 344 17.50 10.50 16.15
C GLY A 344 18.74 9.96 16.87
N GLU A 345 19.13 10.61 17.98
CA GLU A 345 20.31 10.26 18.77
C GLU A 345 20.03 9.26 19.91
N ARG A 346 18.85 8.61 19.95
CA ARG A 346 18.48 7.65 20.99
C ARG A 346 19.34 6.39 20.90
N ASP A 347 19.79 5.87 22.06
CA ASP A 347 20.34 4.53 22.15
C ASP A 347 19.26 3.46 21.85
N GLU A 348 19.69 2.22 21.64
CA GLU A 348 18.79 1.14 21.20
C GLU A 348 17.69 0.84 22.22
N GLU A 349 18.00 0.79 23.50
CA GLU A 349 17.04 0.48 24.56
C GLU A 349 15.98 1.58 24.69
N THR A 350 16.41 2.84 24.69
CA THR A 350 15.52 4.00 24.72
C THR A 350 14.66 4.07 23.47
N TRP A 351 15.27 3.81 22.27
CA TRP A 351 14.57 3.79 21.01
C TRP A 351 13.42 2.76 21.01
N GLN A 352 13.72 1.51 21.34
CA GLN A 352 12.73 0.44 21.33
C GLN A 352 11.59 0.69 22.32
N ARG A 353 11.90 1.13 23.54
CA ARG A 353 10.89 1.45 24.54
C ARG A 353 9.98 2.59 24.12
N GLU A 354 10.56 3.74 23.74
CA GLU A 354 9.79 4.93 23.39
C GLU A 354 9.04 4.76 22.07
N LEU A 355 9.62 4.07 21.08
CA LEU A 355 8.94 3.71 19.85
C LEU A 355 7.67 2.91 20.17
N HIS A 356 7.81 1.84 20.95
CA HIS A 356 6.68 0.98 21.30
C HIS A 356 5.54 1.75 22.00
N GLU A 357 5.90 2.59 22.98
CA GLU A 357 4.92 3.43 23.69
C GLU A 357 4.20 4.42 22.78
N ASN A 358 4.93 5.09 21.89
CA ASN A 358 4.34 6.05 20.96
C ASN A 358 3.50 5.38 19.87
N MET A 359 3.93 4.23 19.37
CA MET A 359 3.17 3.42 18.42
C MET A 359 1.86 2.93 19.02
N ASP A 360 1.88 2.45 20.27
CA ASP A 360 0.66 2.04 21.00
C ASP A 360 -0.36 3.18 21.06
N ARG A 361 0.11 4.41 21.37
CA ARG A 361 -0.75 5.59 21.43
C ARG A 361 -1.28 5.99 20.05
N ALA A 362 -0.43 5.94 19.01
CA ALA A 362 -0.81 6.28 17.64
C ALA A 362 -1.89 5.31 17.11
N TYR A 363 -1.70 4.00 17.27
CA TYR A 363 -2.68 3.01 16.84
C TYR A 363 -3.97 3.08 17.67
N ALA A 364 -3.89 3.26 18.99
CA ALA A 364 -5.07 3.42 19.84
C ALA A 364 -5.92 4.63 19.39
N GLU A 365 -5.29 5.76 19.09
CA GLU A 365 -5.98 6.94 18.59
C GLU A 365 -6.61 6.71 17.21
N ALA A 366 -5.88 6.04 16.29
CA ALA A 366 -6.44 5.68 14.99
C ALA A 366 -7.72 4.86 15.12
N TYR A 367 -7.71 3.82 15.94
CA TYR A 367 -8.90 3.01 16.18
C TYR A 367 -10.02 3.79 16.88
N ARG A 368 -9.69 4.67 17.85
CA ARG A 368 -10.68 5.56 18.50
C ARG A 368 -11.39 6.47 17.48
N LEU A 369 -10.69 6.86 16.45
CA LEU A 369 -11.24 7.66 15.34
C LEU A 369 -11.98 6.84 14.28
N GLY A 370 -12.05 5.51 14.43
CA GLY A 370 -12.69 4.59 13.51
C GLY A 370 -11.78 4.13 12.35
N GLY A 371 -10.46 4.23 12.56
CA GLY A 371 -9.44 3.81 11.60
C GLY A 371 -9.01 2.36 11.73
N VAL A 372 -7.96 2.00 10.96
CA VAL A 372 -7.36 0.66 10.90
C VAL A 372 -5.84 0.72 10.89
N ALA A 373 -5.20 -0.40 11.25
CA ALA A 373 -3.73 -0.48 11.43
C ALA A 373 -2.93 -0.43 10.11
N SER A 374 -3.54 -0.65 8.96
CA SER A 374 -2.84 -0.61 7.68
C SER A 374 -3.77 -0.23 6.55
N GLY A 375 -3.32 0.69 5.68
CA GLY A 375 -3.99 1.06 4.45
C GLY A 375 -3.55 0.19 3.28
N GLU A 376 -2.25 -0.05 3.14
CA GLU A 376 -1.70 -0.70 1.95
C GLU A 376 -0.50 -1.63 2.22
N HIS A 377 0.25 -1.44 3.33
CA HIS A 377 1.45 -2.23 3.58
C HIS A 377 1.15 -3.67 4.03
N GLY A 378 -0.05 -3.96 4.52
CA GLY A 378 -0.38 -5.20 5.20
C GLY A 378 -0.06 -5.13 6.70
N ILE A 379 -0.24 -6.25 7.39
CA ILE A 379 -0.02 -6.40 8.83
C ILE A 379 1.33 -7.05 9.12
N GLY A 380 1.66 -8.14 8.44
CA GLY A 380 2.92 -8.88 8.57
C GLY A 380 3.29 -9.19 10.02
N LEU A 381 4.53 -8.83 10.38
CA LEU A 381 5.07 -8.95 11.73
C LEU A 381 4.94 -7.65 12.52
N SER A 382 5.37 -6.53 11.94
CA SER A 382 5.54 -5.27 12.67
C SER A 382 4.22 -4.70 13.19
N LYS A 383 3.12 -4.84 12.45
CA LYS A 383 1.80 -4.32 12.86
C LYS A 383 0.92 -5.34 13.58
N ARG A 384 1.34 -6.62 13.61
CA ARG A 384 0.55 -7.71 14.22
C ARG A 384 0.14 -7.45 15.67
N PRO A 385 1.00 -6.98 16.59
CA PRO A 385 0.60 -6.71 17.98
C PRO A 385 -0.54 -5.69 18.06
N TYR A 386 -0.50 -4.63 17.28
CA TYR A 386 -1.51 -3.58 17.25
C TYR A 386 -2.82 -4.08 16.64
N PHE A 387 -2.75 -4.83 15.54
CA PHE A 387 -3.90 -5.44 14.89
C PHE A 387 -4.64 -6.42 15.80
N LEU A 388 -3.93 -7.34 16.46
CA LEU A 388 -4.53 -8.36 17.34
C LEU A 388 -5.21 -7.75 18.57
N ARG A 389 -4.64 -6.67 19.14
CA ARG A 389 -5.24 -6.00 20.30
C ARG A 389 -6.56 -5.30 19.99
N GLN A 390 -6.72 -4.82 18.77
CA GLN A 390 -7.86 -3.98 18.40
C GLN A 390 -8.92 -4.73 17.58
N THR A 391 -8.61 -5.93 17.11
CA THR A 391 -9.56 -6.72 16.34
C THR A 391 -10.43 -7.56 17.25
N ALA A 392 -11.75 -7.54 17.03
CA ALA A 392 -12.71 -8.33 17.80
C ALA A 392 -12.34 -9.82 17.75
N LYS A 393 -12.49 -10.50 18.89
CA LYS A 393 -12.12 -11.91 19.06
C LYS A 393 -12.85 -12.81 18.05
N GLU A 394 -14.10 -12.53 17.77
CA GLU A 394 -14.93 -13.26 16.81
C GLU A 394 -14.37 -13.16 15.39
N ASN A 395 -13.87 -11.99 15.00
CA ASN A 395 -13.24 -11.79 13.70
C ASN A 395 -11.92 -12.59 13.59
N LEU A 396 -11.09 -12.55 14.64
CA LEU A 396 -9.85 -13.35 14.68
C LEU A 396 -10.14 -14.84 14.64
N GLN A 397 -11.17 -15.32 15.33
CA GLN A 397 -11.60 -16.72 15.30
C GLN A 397 -12.03 -17.13 13.89
N ALA A 398 -12.82 -16.30 13.20
CA ALA A 398 -13.24 -16.57 11.83
C ALA A 398 -12.05 -16.62 10.86
N MET A 399 -11.11 -15.67 10.94
CA MET A 399 -9.90 -15.66 10.10
C MET A 399 -9.04 -16.92 10.34
N ASN A 400 -8.84 -17.31 11.60
CA ASN A 400 -8.08 -18.52 11.93
C ASN A 400 -8.80 -19.81 11.51
N ALA A 401 -10.12 -19.87 11.56
CA ALA A 401 -10.90 -21.01 11.04
C ALA A 401 -10.73 -21.16 9.53
N ILE A 402 -10.74 -20.06 8.78
CA ILE A 402 -10.47 -20.04 7.33
C ILE A 402 -9.04 -20.52 7.05
N LYS A 403 -8.05 -20.05 7.79
CA LYS A 403 -6.67 -20.52 7.69
C LYS A 403 -6.59 -22.03 7.87
N THR A 404 -7.16 -22.56 8.94
CA THR A 404 -7.13 -23.99 9.23
C THR A 404 -7.85 -24.82 8.16
N ALA A 405 -8.92 -24.28 7.54
CA ALA A 405 -9.62 -24.97 6.46
C ALA A 405 -8.79 -25.09 5.16
N LEU A 406 -7.97 -24.07 4.84
CA LEU A 406 -7.16 -24.05 3.61
C LEU A 406 -5.71 -24.52 3.83
N ASP A 407 -5.22 -24.46 5.05
CA ASP A 407 -3.88 -24.92 5.46
C ASP A 407 -3.95 -25.57 6.83
N PRO A 408 -4.42 -26.83 6.92
CA PRO A 408 -4.64 -27.53 8.19
C PRO A 408 -3.36 -27.84 8.94
N GLN A 409 -2.21 -27.82 8.27
CA GLN A 409 -0.89 -28.05 8.89
C GLN A 409 -0.17 -26.76 9.25
N HIS A 410 -0.76 -25.60 8.93
CA HIS A 410 -0.20 -24.27 9.20
C HIS A 410 1.22 -24.10 8.67
N ILE A 411 1.51 -24.58 7.45
CA ILE A 411 2.85 -24.46 6.83
C ILE A 411 3.06 -23.13 6.11
N LEU A 412 1.98 -22.48 5.59
CA LEU A 412 2.08 -21.26 4.80
C LEU A 412 2.16 -20.01 5.70
N ASN A 413 3.29 -19.34 5.62
CA ASN A 413 3.56 -18.01 6.19
C ASN A 413 3.08 -17.83 7.64
N ASN A 414 3.29 -18.87 8.45
CA ASN A 414 2.76 -18.95 9.81
C ASN A 414 3.36 -17.87 10.75
N GLY A 415 2.65 -17.56 11.85
CA GLY A 415 3.08 -16.60 12.88
C GLY A 415 2.95 -15.13 12.50
N LYS A 416 2.32 -14.79 11.39
CA LYS A 416 2.16 -13.43 10.85
C LYS A 416 0.71 -13.00 10.71
N SER A 417 0.50 -11.72 10.43
CA SER A 417 -0.82 -11.13 10.16
C SER A 417 -1.83 -11.42 11.29
N TYR A 418 -2.98 -12.00 11.00
CA TYR A 418 -4.07 -12.30 11.93
C TYR A 418 -3.88 -13.60 12.73
N LEU A 419 -2.84 -14.38 12.46
CA LEU A 419 -2.68 -15.72 13.03
C LEU A 419 -2.39 -15.66 14.53
N THR A 420 -3.20 -16.35 15.34
CA THR A 420 -3.10 -16.36 16.82
C THR A 420 -2.32 -17.54 17.40
N GLY A 421 -1.98 -18.55 16.58
CA GLY A 421 -1.32 -19.80 16.98
C GLY A 421 0.10 -19.93 16.38
N GLY A 422 1.07 -19.22 16.91
CA GLY A 422 2.49 -19.46 16.73
C GLY A 422 3.16 -19.29 18.08
N ASN A 423 4.28 -19.94 18.34
CA ASN A 423 5.03 -19.77 19.58
C ASN A 423 5.20 -18.27 19.88
N ASN A 424 4.55 -17.79 20.95
CA ASN A 424 4.61 -16.42 21.42
C ASN A 424 6.01 -15.99 21.91
N ASN A 425 7.07 -16.64 21.44
CA ASN A 425 8.47 -16.32 21.70
C ASN A 425 9.10 -15.44 20.61
N ALA A 426 8.31 -14.71 19.82
CA ALA A 426 8.82 -13.56 19.12
C ALA A 426 9.08 -12.48 20.19
N GLY A 427 10.25 -12.60 20.80
CA GLY A 427 10.80 -11.55 21.63
C GLY A 427 10.84 -10.26 20.83
N THR A 428 10.59 -9.17 21.52
CA THR A 428 10.97 -7.80 21.19
C THR A 428 12.06 -7.76 20.12
N PHE A 429 11.68 -7.31 18.91
CA PHE A 429 12.60 -6.73 17.97
C PHE A 429 12.62 -5.23 18.20
#